data_82f270c61738fb66798f3b153c22efa6
#
_entry.id   82f270c61738fb66798f3b153c22efa6
#
_cell.length_a   1.000
_cell.length_b   1.000
_cell.length_c   1.000
_cell.angle_alpha   90.00
_cell.angle_beta   90.00
_cell.angle_gamma   90.00
#
_symmetry.space_group_name_H-M   'P 1'
#
loop_
_entity.id
_entity.type
_entity.pdbx_description
1 polymer ?
#
loop_
_entity_poly.entity_id
_entity_poly.type
_entity_poly.pdbx_seq_one_letter_code
_entity_poly.pdbx_strand_id
1 'polypeptide(L)'
;VDEYITDKIPNDEEIDHTYSEEFENKIKKIIKQENKHHFVAKFYKYSKKVAIIFLIIISVLGATMSIDAIRYRVLEFIKNVRREETNYSFKGKIKSENFKIRKPSYIPKGFKEVNCDEISDFYFTLDYSDGYDYISFECTKLNNGNFQIDTEDSMVNKITINGNIEADYIKKKDRHMLVWQDDENYYILFIDDIETSRMEDKYNELIKIAESVR
;
A
#
# COMPACT_ATOMS: atom_id res chain seq x y z
N VAL A 1 -70.69 29.47 5.60
CA VAL A 1 -70.46 28.21 6.36
C VAL A 1 -69.00 28.07 6.69
N ASP A 2 -68.08 28.52 5.81
CA ASP A 2 -66.66 28.39 6.00
C ASP A 2 -66.08 29.33 7.08
N GLU A 3 -66.69 30.50 7.25
CA GLU A 3 -66.22 31.52 8.24
C GLU A 3 -66.56 31.12 9.69
N TYR A 4 -67.57 30.22 9.88
CA TYR A 4 -67.96 29.76 11.23
C TYR A 4 -67.07 28.61 11.79
N ILE A 5 -66.28 27.98 10.92
CA ILE A 5 -65.42 26.87 11.32
C ILE A 5 -64.03 27.36 11.71
N THR A 6 -63.51 28.42 11.07
CA THR A 6 -62.18 28.95 11.33
C THR A 6 -62.05 29.59 12.72
N ASP A 7 -63.14 30.15 13.26
CA ASP A 7 -63.16 30.82 14.58
C ASP A 7 -63.16 29.82 15.76
N LYS A 8 -63.26 28.51 15.50
CA LYS A 8 -63.28 27.46 16.52
C LYS A 8 -62.04 26.57 16.55
N ILE A 9 -61.11 26.81 15.63
CA ILE A 9 -59.84 26.05 15.65
C ILE A 9 -58.86 26.83 16.55
N PRO A 10 -58.47 26.25 17.69
CA PRO A 10 -57.46 26.88 18.53
C PRO A 10 -56.14 27.05 17.76
N ASN A 11 -55.40 28.13 18.02
CA ASN A 11 -54.07 28.29 17.46
C ASN A 11 -53.16 27.16 17.92
N ASP A 12 -52.22 26.75 17.06
CA ASP A 12 -51.25 25.68 17.34
C ASP A 12 -50.49 25.85 18.67
N GLU A 13 -50.39 27.10 19.18
CA GLU A 13 -49.80 27.44 20.47
C GLU A 13 -50.71 27.14 21.68
N GLU A 14 -52.01 26.96 21.47
CA GLU A 14 -53.02 26.67 22.53
C GLU A 14 -53.28 25.14 22.68
N ILE A 15 -52.72 24.31 21.81
CA ILE A 15 -52.93 22.86 21.82
C ILE A 15 -51.79 22.20 22.60
N ASP A 16 -51.89 22.11 23.90
CA ASP A 16 -51.02 21.29 24.74
C ASP A 16 -51.40 19.79 24.57
N HIS A 17 -51.06 19.24 23.40
CA HIS A 17 -51.32 17.83 23.10
C HIS A 17 -50.01 17.08 22.92
N THR A 18 -49.66 16.29 23.88
CA THR A 18 -48.56 15.30 23.77
C THR A 18 -49.08 14.04 23.10
N TYR A 19 -48.56 13.76 21.91
CA TYR A 19 -48.90 12.53 21.20
C TYR A 19 -48.44 11.29 21.98
N SER A 20 -49.20 10.20 21.88
CA SER A 20 -48.80 8.95 22.51
C SER A 20 -47.50 8.42 21.86
N GLU A 21 -46.65 7.78 22.65
CA GLU A 21 -45.40 7.14 22.16
C GLU A 21 -45.65 6.21 20.97
N GLU A 22 -46.78 5.53 20.97
CA GLU A 22 -47.18 4.62 19.89
C GLU A 22 -47.48 5.37 18.57
N PHE A 23 -48.10 6.54 18.65
CA PHE A 23 -48.35 7.40 17.52
C PHE A 23 -47.07 7.98 16.93
N GLU A 24 -46.20 8.51 17.77
CA GLU A 24 -44.87 9.01 17.33
C GLU A 24 -44.06 7.92 16.65
N ASN A 25 -44.05 6.72 17.20
CA ASN A 25 -43.34 5.59 16.61
C ASN A 25 -43.94 5.14 15.26
N LYS A 26 -45.25 5.23 15.10
CA LYS A 26 -45.91 4.98 13.81
C LYS A 26 -45.52 6.05 12.77
N ILE A 27 -45.57 7.32 13.12
CA ILE A 27 -45.15 8.42 12.23
C ILE A 27 -43.68 8.30 11.84
N LYS A 28 -42.77 8.05 12.79
CA LYS A 28 -41.35 7.80 12.51
C LYS A 28 -41.13 6.61 11.55
N LYS A 29 -41.91 5.55 11.67
CA LYS A 29 -41.89 4.40 10.73
C LYS A 29 -42.31 4.77 9.33
N ILE A 30 -43.41 5.54 9.20
CA ILE A 30 -43.94 5.98 7.90
C ILE A 30 -42.95 6.91 7.20
N ILE A 31 -42.38 7.89 7.90
CA ILE A 31 -41.35 8.80 7.37
C ILE A 31 -40.12 8.03 6.92
N LYS A 32 -39.69 7.03 7.71
CA LYS A 32 -38.54 6.18 7.37
C LYS A 32 -38.81 5.30 6.14
N GLN A 33 -40.02 4.82 5.94
CA GLN A 33 -40.41 4.06 4.75
C GLN A 33 -40.48 4.95 3.50
N GLU A 34 -41.06 6.14 3.57
CA GLU A 34 -41.12 7.08 2.45
C GLU A 34 -39.72 7.53 2.02
N ASN A 35 -38.87 7.88 2.96
CA ASN A 35 -37.47 8.24 2.67
C ASN A 35 -36.70 7.09 2.01
N LYS A 36 -36.96 5.84 2.42
CA LYS A 36 -36.36 4.66 1.79
C LYS A 36 -36.81 4.47 0.33
N HIS A 37 -38.09 4.65 0.05
CA HIS A 37 -38.63 4.58 -1.33
C HIS A 37 -38.07 5.68 -2.23
N HIS A 38 -37.92 6.90 -1.73
CA HIS A 38 -37.34 8.02 -2.47
C HIS A 38 -35.86 7.81 -2.78
N PHE A 39 -35.10 7.21 -1.83
CA PHE A 39 -33.70 6.92 -2.02
C PHE A 39 -33.46 5.78 -3.02
N VAL A 40 -34.26 4.73 -2.95
CA VAL A 40 -34.18 3.58 -3.87
C VAL A 40 -34.56 4.01 -5.30
N ALA A 41 -35.60 4.81 -5.49
CA ALA A 41 -36.00 5.31 -6.80
C ALA A 41 -34.92 6.22 -7.44
N LYS A 42 -34.29 7.10 -6.66
CA LYS A 42 -33.11 7.87 -7.10
C LYS A 42 -31.93 6.99 -7.46
N PHE A 43 -31.65 5.99 -6.64
CA PHE A 43 -30.54 5.04 -6.87
C PHE A 43 -30.74 4.27 -8.20
N TYR A 44 -31.93 3.77 -8.47
CA TYR A 44 -32.26 3.09 -9.74
C TYR A 44 -32.14 4.00 -10.96
N LYS A 45 -32.49 5.27 -10.86
CA LYS A 45 -32.36 6.24 -11.96
C LYS A 45 -30.93 6.51 -12.38
N TYR A 46 -29.96 6.44 -11.44
CA TYR A 46 -28.54 6.68 -11.69
C TYR A 46 -27.73 5.38 -11.83
N SER A 47 -28.25 4.24 -11.36
CA SER A 47 -27.52 2.98 -11.34
C SER A 47 -27.06 2.51 -12.73
N LYS A 48 -27.91 2.69 -13.77
CA LYS A 48 -27.55 2.33 -15.15
C LYS A 48 -26.37 3.17 -15.68
N LYS A 49 -26.34 4.47 -15.39
CA LYS A 49 -25.26 5.36 -15.82
C LYS A 49 -23.96 5.05 -15.05
N VAL A 50 -24.07 4.79 -13.75
CA VAL A 50 -22.95 4.40 -12.91
C VAL A 50 -22.38 3.03 -13.34
N ALA A 51 -23.25 2.06 -13.65
CA ALA A 51 -22.82 0.75 -14.15
C ALA A 51 -22.07 0.84 -15.49
N ILE A 52 -22.52 1.69 -16.42
CA ILE A 52 -21.83 1.90 -17.70
C ILE A 52 -20.45 2.53 -17.47
N ILE A 53 -20.35 3.54 -16.60
CA ILE A 53 -19.07 4.18 -16.26
C ILE A 53 -18.13 3.15 -15.62
N PHE A 54 -18.63 2.30 -14.73
CA PHE A 54 -17.85 1.23 -14.09
C PHE A 54 -17.33 0.19 -15.11
N LEU A 55 -18.17 -0.19 -16.07
CA LEU A 55 -17.77 -1.10 -17.16
C LEU A 55 -16.69 -0.48 -18.05
N ILE A 56 -16.80 0.81 -18.37
CA ILE A 56 -15.77 1.52 -19.14
C ILE A 56 -14.45 1.55 -18.37
N ILE A 57 -14.48 1.88 -17.08
CA ILE A 57 -13.27 1.90 -16.22
C ILE A 57 -12.62 0.50 -16.17
N ILE A 58 -13.41 -0.55 -15.95
CA ILE A 58 -12.91 -1.94 -15.93
C ILE A 58 -12.33 -2.35 -17.28
N SER A 59 -12.97 -1.95 -18.39
CA SER A 59 -12.49 -2.24 -19.74
C SER A 59 -11.17 -1.53 -20.05
N VAL A 60 -11.04 -0.26 -19.65
CA VAL A 60 -9.81 0.52 -19.81
C VAL A 60 -8.70 -0.06 -18.95
N LEU A 61 -8.99 -0.41 -17.67
CA LEU A 61 -8.04 -1.06 -16.79
C LEU A 61 -7.63 -2.45 -17.32
N GLY A 62 -8.56 -3.23 -17.84
CA GLY A 62 -8.29 -4.53 -18.46
C GLY A 62 -7.41 -4.42 -19.72
N ALA A 63 -7.67 -3.44 -20.59
CA ALA A 63 -6.86 -3.20 -21.77
C ALA A 63 -5.44 -2.70 -21.43
N THR A 64 -5.31 -1.83 -20.43
CA THR A 64 -4.01 -1.35 -19.96
C THR A 64 -3.17 -2.45 -19.30
N MET A 65 -3.83 -3.45 -18.65
CA MET A 65 -3.17 -4.64 -18.09
C MET A 65 -2.62 -5.61 -19.14
N SER A 66 -3.05 -5.50 -20.39
CA SER A 66 -2.58 -6.36 -21.49
C SER A 66 -1.26 -5.89 -22.10
N ILE A 67 -0.79 -4.69 -21.77
CA ILE A 67 0.47 -4.11 -22.26
C ILE A 67 1.57 -4.46 -21.26
N ASP A 68 2.59 -5.23 -21.69
CA ASP A 68 3.70 -5.68 -20.83
C ASP A 68 4.41 -4.52 -20.08
N ALA A 69 4.56 -3.37 -20.71
CA ALA A 69 5.14 -2.17 -20.09
C ALA A 69 4.31 -1.60 -18.90
N ILE A 70 3.01 -1.90 -18.85
CA ILE A 70 2.12 -1.44 -17.77
C ILE A 70 2.00 -2.53 -16.69
N ARG A 71 2.22 -3.80 -17.06
CA ARG A 71 2.31 -4.91 -16.12
C ARG A 71 3.40 -4.68 -15.06
N TYR A 72 4.51 -4.03 -15.44
CA TYR A 72 5.58 -3.62 -14.51
C TYR A 72 5.12 -2.59 -13.47
N ARG A 73 4.15 -1.74 -13.81
CA ARG A 73 3.61 -0.73 -12.90
C ARG A 73 2.49 -1.24 -12.01
N VAL A 74 1.90 -2.38 -12.33
CA VAL A 74 0.79 -2.98 -11.59
C VAL A 74 1.25 -4.02 -10.55
N LEU A 75 2.56 -4.26 -10.47
CA LEU A 75 3.17 -4.77 -9.24
C LEU A 75 3.23 -3.61 -8.24
N GLU A 76 2.05 -3.03 -7.98
CA GLU A 76 1.97 -1.93 -7.05
C GLU A 76 2.31 -2.41 -5.64
N PHE A 77 3.45 -1.94 -5.22
CA PHE A 77 3.92 -1.88 -3.88
C PHE A 77 2.92 -1.05 -3.05
N ILE A 78 2.00 -1.71 -2.37
CA ILE A 78 1.08 -1.04 -1.47
C ILE A 78 1.80 -0.81 -0.15
N LYS A 79 2.26 0.42 0.03
CA LYS A 79 2.88 0.89 1.25
C LYS A 79 1.83 1.50 2.17
N ASN A 80 1.53 0.83 3.27
CA ASN A 80 0.80 1.41 4.38
C ASN A 80 1.80 1.88 5.45
N VAL A 81 2.03 3.19 5.51
CA VAL A 81 2.85 3.78 6.58
C VAL A 81 1.97 3.93 7.81
N ARG A 82 2.22 3.14 8.83
CA ARG A 82 1.77 3.38 10.20
C ARG A 82 2.84 4.20 10.93
N ARG A 83 2.49 4.80 12.05
CA ARG A 83 3.38 5.71 12.80
C ARG A 83 4.72 5.09 13.20
N GLU A 84 4.78 3.77 13.30
CA GLU A 84 5.90 2.98 13.83
C GLU A 84 6.40 1.90 12.85
N GLU A 85 5.61 1.55 11.80
CA GLU A 85 5.94 0.47 10.88
C GLU A 85 5.53 0.82 9.45
N THR A 86 6.36 0.44 8.49
CA THR A 86 5.98 0.41 7.08
C THR A 86 5.65 -1.02 6.67
N ASN A 87 4.39 -1.23 6.29
CA ASN A 87 3.94 -2.51 5.73
C ASN A 87 4.16 -2.51 4.22
N TYR A 88 4.94 -3.47 3.76
CA TYR A 88 5.19 -3.71 2.36
C TYR A 88 4.32 -4.87 1.87
N SER A 89 3.49 -4.62 0.86
CA SER A 89 2.64 -5.64 0.25
C SER A 89 3.00 -5.76 -1.23
N PHE A 90 3.50 -6.92 -1.60
CA PHE A 90 3.87 -7.23 -2.98
C PHE A 90 2.76 -8.04 -3.64
N LYS A 91 2.25 -7.54 -4.76
CA LYS A 91 1.27 -8.23 -5.59
C LYS A 91 1.89 -8.50 -6.94
N GLY A 92 2.08 -9.76 -7.29
CA GLY A 92 2.59 -10.15 -8.59
C GLY A 92 2.09 -11.54 -9.00
N LYS A 93 1.99 -11.76 -10.29
CA LYS A 93 1.83 -13.13 -10.81
C LYS A 93 3.21 -13.75 -10.90
N ILE A 94 3.43 -14.83 -10.17
CA ILE A 94 4.62 -15.66 -10.31
C ILE A 94 4.69 -16.13 -11.76
N LYS A 95 5.65 -15.63 -12.53
CA LYS A 95 5.86 -16.00 -13.94
C LYS A 95 6.71 -17.25 -14.09
N SER A 96 7.48 -17.60 -13.07
CA SER A 96 8.44 -18.72 -13.11
C SER A 96 8.23 -19.63 -11.92
N GLU A 97 8.22 -20.94 -12.15
CA GLU A 97 8.26 -21.95 -11.09
C GLU A 97 9.62 -21.95 -10.38
N ASN A 98 10.68 -21.61 -11.11
CA ASN A 98 12.04 -21.60 -10.59
C ASN A 98 12.42 -20.22 -10.04
N PHE A 99 12.92 -20.18 -8.83
CA PHE A 99 13.50 -19.00 -8.23
C PHE A 99 14.82 -18.66 -8.92
N LYS A 100 14.92 -17.45 -9.50
CA LYS A 100 16.18 -16.95 -10.05
C LYS A 100 16.85 -16.07 -9.02
N ILE A 101 17.90 -16.60 -8.43
CA ILE A 101 18.74 -15.82 -7.51
C ILE A 101 19.51 -14.79 -8.33
N ARG A 102 19.29 -13.52 -8.02
CA ARG A 102 20.08 -12.40 -8.55
C ARG A 102 20.99 -11.89 -7.44
N LYS A 103 22.25 -11.69 -7.77
CA LYS A 103 23.28 -11.30 -6.81
C LYS A 103 23.89 -9.95 -7.22
N PRO A 104 24.34 -9.12 -6.26
CA PRO A 104 25.11 -7.96 -6.60
C PRO A 104 26.46 -8.37 -7.22
N SER A 105 26.81 -7.75 -8.33
CA SER A 105 28.10 -7.95 -9.02
C SER A 105 29.18 -6.96 -8.55
N TYR A 106 28.78 -5.92 -7.82
CA TYR A 106 29.65 -4.95 -7.19
C TYR A 106 29.50 -5.03 -5.66
N ILE A 107 30.61 -5.15 -4.98
CA ILE A 107 30.73 -5.03 -3.52
C ILE A 107 31.90 -4.08 -3.23
N PRO A 108 31.80 -3.19 -2.23
CA PRO A 108 32.86 -2.25 -1.87
C PRO A 108 34.17 -2.96 -1.58
N LYS A 109 35.29 -2.30 -1.93
CA LYS A 109 36.63 -2.86 -1.74
C LYS A 109 36.91 -3.14 -0.26
N GLY A 110 37.41 -4.33 0.03
CA GLY A 110 37.76 -4.78 1.39
C GLY A 110 36.72 -5.71 1.99
N PHE A 111 35.48 -5.66 1.53
CA PHE A 111 34.41 -6.57 1.98
C PHE A 111 34.63 -7.98 1.42
N LYS A 112 34.33 -8.96 2.26
CA LYS A 112 34.34 -10.39 1.91
C LYS A 112 32.99 -10.99 2.30
N GLU A 113 32.52 -11.93 1.52
CA GLU A 113 31.36 -12.75 1.86
C GLU A 113 31.66 -13.53 3.14
N VAL A 114 30.80 -13.36 4.15
CA VAL A 114 30.94 -14.02 5.46
C VAL A 114 29.80 -15.02 5.69
N ASN A 115 28.70 -14.85 4.97
CA ASN A 115 27.58 -15.78 5.01
C ASN A 115 26.86 -15.82 3.64
N CYS A 116 26.37 -16.99 3.27
CA CYS A 116 25.54 -17.20 2.08
C CYS A 116 24.55 -18.32 2.40
N ASP A 117 23.31 -17.92 2.73
CA ASP A 117 22.27 -18.86 3.07
C ASP A 117 21.17 -18.87 2.01
N GLU A 118 20.98 -20.03 1.39
CA GLU A 118 19.82 -20.35 0.59
C GLU A 118 18.80 -21.05 1.49
N ILE A 119 17.96 -20.23 2.18
CA ILE A 119 17.07 -20.71 3.25
C ILE A 119 15.89 -21.51 2.68
N SER A 120 15.52 -21.27 1.40
CA SER A 120 14.44 -21.98 0.73
C SER A 120 14.43 -21.68 -0.78
N ASP A 121 13.61 -22.42 -1.53
CA ASP A 121 13.41 -22.21 -2.97
C ASP A 121 12.87 -20.82 -3.35
N PHE A 122 12.71 -19.93 -2.41
CA PHE A 122 12.15 -18.58 -2.61
C PHE A 122 12.84 -17.46 -1.81
N TYR A 123 13.83 -17.75 -1.00
CA TYR A 123 14.55 -16.79 -0.16
C TYR A 123 16.05 -17.09 -0.13
N PHE A 124 16.83 -16.05 -0.32
CA PHE A 124 18.28 -16.08 -0.37
C PHE A 124 18.86 -14.85 0.33
N THR A 125 19.93 -15.03 1.10
CA THR A 125 20.67 -13.94 1.75
C THR A 125 22.17 -14.05 1.51
N LEU A 126 22.82 -12.90 1.39
CA LEU A 126 24.26 -12.74 1.29
C LEU A 126 24.72 -11.68 2.27
N ASP A 127 25.69 -12.03 3.08
CA ASP A 127 26.28 -11.13 4.06
C ASP A 127 27.75 -10.90 3.75
N TYR A 128 28.17 -9.65 3.84
CA TYR A 128 29.55 -9.22 3.61
C TYR A 128 30.06 -8.40 4.78
N SER A 129 31.34 -8.53 5.10
CA SER A 129 32.03 -7.71 6.12
C SER A 129 33.44 -7.42 5.74
N ASP A 130 33.94 -6.27 6.16
CA ASP A 130 35.39 -5.91 6.13
C ASP A 130 36.01 -5.98 7.52
N GLY A 131 35.26 -6.47 8.52
CA GLY A 131 35.64 -6.54 9.93
C GLY A 131 35.21 -5.32 10.76
N TYR A 132 34.72 -4.26 10.13
CA TYR A 132 34.20 -3.03 10.76
C TYR A 132 32.75 -2.76 10.35
N ASP A 133 32.47 -2.87 9.06
CA ASP A 133 31.16 -2.64 8.48
C ASP A 133 30.52 -3.96 8.04
N TYR A 134 29.20 -3.98 8.00
CA TYR A 134 28.40 -5.13 7.62
C TYR A 134 27.38 -4.73 6.57
N ILE A 135 27.31 -5.53 5.51
CA ILE A 135 26.33 -5.39 4.42
C ILE A 135 25.54 -6.68 4.36
N SER A 136 24.22 -6.57 4.37
CA SER A 136 23.34 -7.71 4.12
C SER A 136 22.48 -7.45 2.90
N PHE A 137 22.40 -8.43 2.04
CA PHE A 137 21.57 -8.43 0.83
C PHE A 137 20.62 -9.63 0.87
N GLU A 138 19.33 -9.33 0.78
CA GLU A 138 18.27 -10.32 0.75
C GLU A 138 17.52 -10.26 -0.58
N CYS A 139 17.28 -11.42 -1.17
CA CYS A 139 16.50 -11.58 -2.39
C CYS A 139 15.38 -12.59 -2.12
N THR A 140 14.14 -12.17 -2.34
CA THR A 140 12.97 -13.01 -2.09
C THR A 140 12.06 -13.02 -3.30
N LYS A 141 11.57 -14.18 -3.69
CA LYS A 141 10.62 -14.34 -4.77
C LYS A 141 9.29 -13.66 -4.45
N LEU A 142 8.74 -12.92 -5.41
CA LEU A 142 7.40 -12.35 -5.29
C LEU A 142 6.34 -13.47 -5.22
N ASN A 143 5.70 -13.62 -4.07
CA ASN A 143 4.70 -14.67 -3.83
C ASN A 143 3.39 -14.13 -3.22
N ASN A 144 3.05 -12.85 -3.48
CA ASN A 144 1.94 -12.14 -2.83
C ASN A 144 2.11 -12.04 -1.30
N GLY A 145 3.35 -12.01 -0.84
CA GLY A 145 3.68 -11.86 0.57
C GLY A 145 3.59 -10.41 1.04
N ASN A 146 3.47 -10.29 2.33
CA ASN A 146 3.59 -9.02 3.04
C ASN A 146 4.75 -9.16 4.02
N PHE A 147 5.56 -8.11 4.13
CA PHE A 147 6.52 -8.01 5.21
C PHE A 147 6.47 -6.61 5.83
N GLN A 148 6.96 -6.51 7.04
CA GLN A 148 6.97 -5.27 7.81
C GLN A 148 8.41 -4.87 8.07
N ILE A 149 8.69 -3.59 7.86
CA ILE A 149 9.95 -2.98 8.27
C ILE A 149 9.63 -1.98 9.37
N ASP A 150 10.31 -2.12 10.48
CA ASP A 150 10.29 -1.12 11.53
C ASP A 150 10.90 0.18 11.00
N THR A 151 10.05 1.20 10.88
CA THR A 151 10.41 2.54 10.41
C THR A 151 10.23 3.60 11.49
N GLU A 152 10.08 3.19 12.75
CA GLU A 152 10.04 4.10 13.88
C GLU A 152 11.33 4.93 13.91
N ASP A 153 11.19 6.23 14.09
CA ASP A 153 12.29 7.20 14.09
C ASP A 153 13.20 7.17 12.84
N SER A 154 12.70 6.68 11.71
CA SER A 154 13.44 6.62 10.45
C SER A 154 13.03 7.70 9.47
N MET A 155 13.97 8.09 8.61
CA MET A 155 13.70 8.87 7.40
C MET A 155 13.45 7.91 6.23
N VAL A 156 12.32 8.04 5.56
CA VAL A 156 11.98 7.23 4.38
C VAL A 156 11.86 8.13 3.15
N ASN A 157 12.70 7.90 2.15
CA ASN A 157 12.73 8.64 0.89
C ASN A 157 12.57 7.71 -0.31
N LYS A 158 11.78 8.12 -1.29
CA LYS A 158 11.72 7.44 -2.59
C LYS A 158 12.88 7.87 -3.47
N ILE A 159 13.57 6.90 -4.05
CA ILE A 159 14.64 7.13 -5.01
C ILE A 159 14.43 6.26 -6.25
N THR A 160 15.20 6.51 -7.30
CA THR A 160 15.20 5.69 -8.50
C THR A 160 16.58 5.07 -8.71
N ILE A 161 16.63 3.76 -8.93
CA ILE A 161 17.84 3.01 -9.28
C ILE A 161 17.75 2.51 -10.72
N ASN A 162 18.90 2.34 -11.39
CA ASN A 162 18.97 1.94 -12.80
C ASN A 162 18.08 2.80 -13.73
N GLY A 163 17.78 4.05 -13.34
CA GLY A 163 17.02 5.01 -14.12
C GLY A 163 15.50 4.78 -14.19
N ASN A 164 14.98 3.64 -13.75
CA ASN A 164 13.56 3.30 -13.89
C ASN A 164 12.95 2.47 -12.76
N ILE A 165 13.73 1.97 -11.82
CA ILE A 165 13.24 1.15 -10.70
C ILE A 165 13.05 2.04 -9.48
N GLU A 166 11.82 2.14 -8.99
CA GLU A 166 11.55 2.83 -7.72
C GLU A 166 12.05 2.01 -6.55
N ALA A 167 12.72 2.67 -5.60
CA ALA A 167 13.22 2.09 -4.38
C ALA A 167 12.91 3.00 -3.19
N ASP A 168 12.66 2.43 -2.03
CA ASP A 168 12.56 3.15 -0.78
C ASP A 168 13.89 3.12 -0.05
N TYR A 169 14.52 4.29 0.11
CA TYR A 169 15.67 4.47 0.96
C TYR A 169 15.21 4.81 2.38
N ILE A 170 15.62 4.00 3.35
CA ILE A 170 15.26 4.12 4.76
C ILE A 170 16.53 4.35 5.55
N LYS A 171 16.61 5.49 6.24
CA LYS A 171 17.71 5.81 7.15
C LYS A 171 17.20 5.77 8.59
N LYS A 172 17.74 4.85 9.37
CA LYS A 172 17.62 4.76 10.82
C LYS A 172 18.90 5.26 11.49
N LYS A 173 18.89 5.45 12.80
CA LYS A 173 20.08 5.92 13.55
C LYS A 173 21.30 5.02 13.34
N ASP A 174 21.08 3.73 13.26
CA ASP A 174 22.09 2.66 13.25
C ASP A 174 22.14 1.87 11.93
N ARG A 175 21.31 2.27 10.93
CA ARG A 175 21.18 1.50 9.68
C ARG A 175 20.73 2.34 8.50
N HIS A 176 21.36 2.10 7.36
CA HIS A 176 20.90 2.55 6.04
C HIS A 176 20.34 1.35 5.27
N MET A 177 19.15 1.46 4.72
CA MET A 177 18.47 0.36 4.03
C MET A 177 17.90 0.83 2.70
N LEU A 178 17.89 -0.06 1.72
CA LEU A 178 17.24 0.11 0.44
C LEU A 178 16.29 -1.06 0.18
N VAL A 179 15.05 -0.76 -0.18
CA VAL A 179 14.01 -1.75 -0.48
C VAL A 179 13.46 -1.48 -1.86
N TRP A 180 13.48 -2.49 -2.73
CA TRP A 180 12.92 -2.38 -4.08
C TRP A 180 12.40 -3.73 -4.58
N GLN A 181 11.76 -3.70 -5.72
CA GLN A 181 11.30 -4.91 -6.41
C GLN A 181 11.53 -4.81 -7.92
N ASP A 182 11.66 -5.96 -8.56
CA ASP A 182 11.48 -6.13 -10.01
C ASP A 182 10.21 -6.97 -10.30
N ASP A 183 10.11 -7.56 -11.45
CA ASP A 183 8.96 -8.38 -11.87
C ASP A 183 8.93 -9.78 -11.25
N GLU A 184 10.03 -10.29 -10.70
CA GLU A 184 10.15 -11.64 -10.16
C GLU A 184 10.45 -11.66 -8.66
N ASN A 185 11.20 -10.66 -8.16
CA ASN A 185 11.73 -10.64 -6.81
C ASN A 185 11.52 -9.31 -6.11
N TYR A 186 11.56 -9.33 -4.79
CA TYR A 186 11.84 -8.14 -3.99
C TYR A 186 13.18 -8.29 -3.27
N TYR A 187 13.79 -7.16 -2.95
CA TYR A 187 15.12 -7.07 -2.41
C TYR A 187 15.16 -6.15 -1.21
N ILE A 188 15.98 -6.54 -0.25
CA ILE A 188 16.34 -5.72 0.89
C ILE A 188 17.88 -5.68 0.94
N LEU A 189 18.44 -4.49 0.95
CA LEU A 189 19.86 -4.27 1.11
C LEU A 189 20.08 -3.30 2.25
N PHE A 190 20.91 -3.63 3.22
CA PHE A 190 21.24 -2.69 4.29
C PHE A 190 22.71 -2.69 4.64
N ILE A 191 23.14 -1.55 5.18
CA ILE A 191 24.47 -1.32 5.75
C ILE A 191 24.24 -0.79 7.17
N ASP A 192 24.88 -1.43 8.15
CA ASP A 192 24.83 -0.94 9.53
C ASP A 192 25.65 0.35 9.68
N ASP A 193 25.10 1.32 10.44
CA ASP A 193 25.73 2.60 10.73
C ASP A 193 26.18 2.64 12.21
N ILE A 194 27.20 1.87 12.50
CA ILE A 194 27.78 1.75 13.85
C ILE A 194 28.94 2.73 14.04
N GLU A 195 29.28 3.04 15.29
CA GLU A 195 30.33 4.01 15.63
C GLU A 195 31.72 3.63 15.05
N THR A 196 31.98 2.34 14.83
CA THR A 196 33.22 1.83 14.25
C THR A 196 33.23 1.81 12.73
N SER A 197 32.14 2.23 12.09
CA SER A 197 32.01 2.24 10.64
C SER A 197 33.12 3.07 9.98
N ARG A 198 33.70 2.53 8.92
CA ARG A 198 34.70 3.20 8.06
C ARG A 198 34.15 3.61 6.72
N MET A 199 32.92 3.22 6.42
CA MET A 199 32.23 3.59 5.18
C MET A 199 31.67 5.00 5.29
N GLU A 200 32.29 5.96 4.62
CA GLU A 200 31.93 7.38 4.68
C GLU A 200 30.60 7.68 3.94
N ASP A 201 30.34 7.03 2.83
CA ASP A 201 29.18 7.29 1.97
C ASP A 201 28.29 6.06 1.76
N LYS A 202 27.62 5.63 2.82
CA LYS A 202 26.74 4.47 2.82
C LYS A 202 25.59 4.59 1.82
N TYR A 203 25.08 5.80 1.61
CA TYR A 203 24.01 6.06 0.67
C TYR A 203 24.40 5.72 -0.77
N ASN A 204 25.52 6.26 -1.24
CA ASN A 204 25.98 5.98 -2.60
C ASN A 204 26.47 4.54 -2.78
N GLU A 205 27.03 3.93 -1.74
CA GLU A 205 27.42 2.52 -1.81
C GLU A 205 26.19 1.60 -1.92
N LEU A 206 25.11 1.86 -1.16
CA LEU A 206 23.85 1.12 -1.32
C LEU A 206 23.32 1.20 -2.76
N ILE A 207 23.32 2.39 -3.35
CA ILE A 207 22.85 2.56 -4.74
C ILE A 207 23.73 1.76 -5.71
N LYS A 208 25.06 1.85 -5.63
CA LYS A 208 25.97 1.10 -6.50
C LYS A 208 25.79 -0.41 -6.38
N ILE A 209 25.62 -0.92 -5.16
CA ILE A 209 25.36 -2.35 -4.92
C ILE A 209 24.02 -2.74 -5.56
N ALA A 210 22.94 -1.98 -5.30
CA ALA A 210 21.61 -2.26 -5.83
C ALA A 210 21.57 -2.22 -7.37
N GLU A 211 22.22 -1.23 -7.99
CA GLU A 211 22.32 -1.10 -9.45
C GLU A 211 23.15 -2.21 -10.11
N SER A 212 23.96 -2.92 -9.33
CA SER A 212 24.78 -4.02 -9.79
C SER A 212 24.10 -5.39 -9.74
N VAL A 213 22.90 -5.49 -9.19
CA VAL A 213 22.15 -6.74 -9.06
C VAL A 213 21.68 -7.25 -10.44
N ARG A 214 22.06 -8.51 -10.76
CA ARG A 214 21.80 -9.14 -12.06
C ARG A 214 21.36 -10.59 -11.92
#